data_10154726f725d5d82225767120c35904
#
_entry.id   10154726f725d5d82225767120c35904
#
_cell.length_a   1.000
_cell.length_b   1.000
_cell.length_c   1.000
_cell.angle_alpha   90.00
_cell.angle_beta   90.00
_cell.angle_gamma   90.00
#
_symmetry.space_group_name_H-M   'P 1'
#
loop_
_entity.id
_entity.type
_entity.pdbx_description
1 polymer ?
#
loop_
_entity_poly.entity_id
_entity_poly.type
_entity_poly.pdbx_seq_one_letter_code
_entity_poly.pdbx_strand_id
1 'polypeptide(L)'
;PIFFEWNKCKLETVSYGHGITTTPLQAVSVYAALVNGGKMVKPSLIMEKREEKHSILVSKKTSEQINNILRKVVTEKEGTASLADIHGYYVGGKTGTSQNYKFNNENLNTFVSIFPFQKPRYALLVMLENPQIAKDLIYDYRGVKIRGFRNEAGWNSVYVAGKIIEKIGPILAIKSRDFNNKYVAETIN
;
A
#
# COMPACT_ATOMS: atom_id res chain seq x y z
N PRO A 1 -17.87 5.84 -9.94
CA PRO A 1 -17.85 6.48 -11.26
C PRO A 1 -19.29 6.60 -11.78
N ILE A 2 -19.65 7.83 -12.16
CA ILE A 2 -21.04 8.17 -12.50
C ILE A 2 -21.44 7.63 -13.89
N PHE A 3 -20.46 7.26 -14.71
CA PHE A 3 -20.65 6.70 -16.05
C PHE A 3 -19.69 5.54 -16.29
N PHE A 4 -20.09 4.37 -15.85
CA PHE A 4 -19.33 3.15 -16.04
C PHE A 4 -20.13 2.23 -16.96
N GLU A 5 -19.84 2.27 -18.26
CA GLU A 5 -20.43 1.34 -19.20
C GLU A 5 -19.75 -0.03 -19.11
N TRP A 6 -20.54 -1.04 -18.82
CA TRP A 6 -20.10 -2.42 -18.72
C TRP A 6 -20.15 -3.08 -20.11
N ASN A 7 -19.02 -3.15 -20.80
CA ASN A 7 -18.89 -3.81 -22.11
C ASN A 7 -18.29 -5.23 -21.99
N LYS A 8 -18.24 -5.96 -23.10
CA LYS A 8 -17.86 -7.40 -23.13
C LYS A 8 -16.49 -7.72 -22.48
N CYS A 9 -15.51 -6.85 -22.57
CA CYS A 9 -14.15 -7.09 -22.04
C CYS A 9 -13.88 -6.38 -20.71
N LYS A 10 -14.89 -5.83 -20.07
CA LYS A 10 -14.70 -4.95 -18.90
C LYS A 10 -14.33 -5.75 -17.65
N LEU A 11 -14.94 -6.91 -17.44
CA LEU A 11 -14.64 -7.75 -16.28
C LEU A 11 -13.17 -8.21 -16.29
N GLU A 12 -12.71 -8.67 -17.44
CA GLU A 12 -11.33 -9.11 -17.63
C GLU A 12 -10.34 -7.99 -17.37
N THR A 13 -10.58 -6.80 -17.93
CA THR A 13 -9.67 -5.66 -17.76
C THR A 13 -9.67 -5.11 -16.34
N VAL A 14 -10.83 -5.04 -15.69
CA VAL A 14 -10.95 -4.58 -14.30
C VAL A 14 -10.30 -5.57 -13.33
N SER A 15 -10.28 -6.86 -13.63
CA SER A 15 -9.68 -7.89 -12.76
C SER A 15 -8.19 -7.66 -12.49
N TYR A 16 -7.47 -7.04 -13.42
CA TYR A 16 -6.07 -6.63 -13.23
C TYR A 16 -5.88 -5.11 -13.07
N GLY A 17 -6.97 -4.37 -12.81
CA GLY A 17 -6.93 -2.94 -12.43
C GLY A 17 -6.99 -1.97 -13.60
N HIS A 18 -7.41 -2.39 -14.81
CA HIS A 18 -7.53 -1.51 -15.97
C HIS A 18 -8.99 -1.11 -16.23
N GLY A 19 -9.18 0.12 -16.72
CA GLY A 19 -10.50 0.61 -17.13
C GLY A 19 -11.46 0.98 -15.99
N ILE A 20 -10.96 1.16 -14.78
CA ILE A 20 -11.69 1.71 -13.64
C ILE A 20 -10.93 2.89 -13.05
N THR A 21 -11.65 3.94 -12.67
CA THR A 21 -11.07 5.13 -12.05
C THR A 21 -11.54 5.25 -10.62
N THR A 22 -10.61 5.50 -9.70
CA THR A 22 -10.88 5.73 -8.29
C THR A 22 -10.13 6.97 -7.80
N THR A 23 -10.63 7.59 -6.74
CA THR A 23 -9.82 8.61 -6.04
C THR A 23 -8.80 7.93 -5.12
N PRO A 24 -7.67 8.60 -4.79
CA PRO A 24 -6.70 8.08 -3.82
C PRO A 24 -7.35 7.72 -2.47
N LEU A 25 -8.30 8.54 -2.00
CA LEU A 25 -9.01 8.30 -0.75
C LEU A 25 -9.90 7.05 -0.83
N GLN A 26 -10.58 6.83 -1.94
CA GLN A 26 -11.36 5.60 -2.16
C GLN A 26 -10.44 4.38 -2.18
N ALA A 27 -9.32 4.44 -2.90
CA ALA A 27 -8.37 3.35 -2.97
C ALA A 27 -7.83 2.96 -1.58
N VAL A 28 -7.30 3.92 -0.80
CA VAL A 28 -6.77 3.63 0.54
C VAL A 28 -7.86 3.14 1.50
N SER A 29 -9.10 3.64 1.39
CA SER A 29 -10.23 3.19 2.21
C SER A 29 -10.65 1.76 1.92
N VAL A 30 -10.65 1.36 0.65
CA VAL A 30 -10.92 -0.04 0.24
C VAL A 30 -9.81 -0.96 0.76
N TYR A 31 -8.54 -0.60 0.61
CA TYR A 31 -7.43 -1.38 1.17
C TYR A 31 -7.54 -1.49 2.69
N ALA A 32 -7.84 -0.39 3.40
CA ALA A 32 -8.06 -0.41 4.84
C ALA A 32 -9.18 -1.39 5.23
N ALA A 33 -10.28 -1.42 4.48
CA ALA A 33 -11.37 -2.36 4.70
C ALA A 33 -10.96 -3.81 4.44
N LEU A 34 -10.23 -4.07 3.35
CA LEU A 34 -9.76 -5.41 3.00
C LEU A 34 -8.86 -6.02 4.08
N VAL A 35 -8.07 -5.21 4.78
CA VAL A 35 -7.03 -5.68 5.69
C VAL A 35 -7.40 -5.64 7.17
N ASN A 36 -8.52 -5.02 7.55
CA ASN A 36 -8.94 -4.84 8.95
C ASN A 36 -10.00 -5.86 9.41
N GLY A 37 -10.09 -7.00 8.76
CA GLY A 37 -11.13 -8.01 8.99
C GLY A 37 -12.37 -7.80 8.11
N GLY A 38 -12.25 -7.04 7.03
CA GLY A 38 -13.30 -6.82 6.04
C GLY A 38 -14.30 -5.71 6.37
N LYS A 39 -14.06 -4.91 7.40
CA LYS A 39 -14.96 -3.84 7.83
C LYS A 39 -14.72 -2.57 7.04
N MET A 40 -15.76 -2.07 6.37
CA MET A 40 -15.66 -0.80 5.63
C MET A 40 -15.33 0.35 6.58
N VAL A 41 -14.32 1.15 6.21
CA VAL A 41 -13.90 2.33 6.96
C VAL A 41 -14.40 3.58 6.25
N LYS A 42 -15.09 4.45 6.99
CA LYS A 42 -15.47 5.78 6.51
C LYS A 42 -14.41 6.78 6.97
N PRO A 43 -13.60 7.34 6.06
CA PRO A 43 -12.59 8.32 6.43
C PRO A 43 -13.20 9.56 7.08
N SER A 44 -12.57 10.09 8.13
CA SER A 44 -12.96 11.34 8.78
C SER A 44 -11.72 12.11 9.21
N LEU A 45 -11.74 13.42 9.05
CA LEU A 45 -10.74 14.33 9.59
C LEU A 45 -11.09 14.78 11.02
N ILE A 46 -12.31 14.48 11.47
CA ILE A 46 -12.80 14.86 12.79
C ILE A 46 -12.77 13.63 13.69
N MET A 47 -12.17 13.78 14.87
CA MET A 47 -12.11 12.72 15.88
C MET A 47 -13.41 12.71 16.70
N GLU A 48 -14.46 12.09 16.16
CA GLU A 48 -15.72 11.88 16.86
C GLU A 48 -15.88 10.41 17.25
N LYS A 49 -16.44 10.15 18.43
CA LYS A 49 -16.94 8.81 18.78
C LYS A 49 -18.21 8.57 17.95
N ARG A 50 -18.09 7.84 16.86
CA ARG A 50 -19.25 7.38 16.09
C ARG A 50 -19.49 5.91 16.39
N GLU A 51 -20.75 5.58 16.73
CA GLU A 51 -21.23 4.20 16.62
C GLU A 51 -21.40 3.91 15.12
N GLU A 52 -20.41 3.27 14.53
CA GLU A 52 -20.45 2.94 13.10
C GLU A 52 -21.03 1.53 12.93
N LYS A 53 -22.16 1.43 12.27
CA LYS A 53 -22.59 0.20 11.61
C LYS A 53 -21.64 -0.02 10.43
N HIS A 54 -20.65 -0.90 10.62
CA HIS A 54 -19.74 -1.26 9.54
C HIS A 54 -20.41 -2.23 8.57
N SER A 55 -20.44 -1.91 7.29
CA SER A 55 -20.69 -2.92 6.25
C SER A 55 -19.48 -3.83 6.13
N ILE A 56 -19.74 -5.14 5.97
CA ILE A 56 -18.68 -6.13 5.78
C ILE A 56 -18.44 -6.32 4.29
N LEU A 57 -17.24 -6.02 3.84
CA LEU A 57 -16.82 -6.14 2.44
C LEU A 57 -16.34 -7.56 2.12
N VAL A 58 -15.56 -8.16 3.01
CA VAL A 58 -15.03 -9.52 2.88
C VAL A 58 -15.02 -10.23 4.23
N SER A 59 -14.93 -11.55 4.23
CA SER A 59 -14.81 -12.33 5.47
C SER A 59 -13.48 -12.03 6.18
N LYS A 60 -13.43 -12.26 7.50
CA LYS A 60 -12.20 -12.16 8.28
C LYS A 60 -11.11 -13.08 7.73
N LYS A 61 -11.46 -14.31 7.34
CA LYS A 61 -10.53 -15.27 6.72
C LYS A 61 -9.94 -14.73 5.42
N THR A 62 -10.78 -14.14 4.56
CA THR A 62 -10.32 -13.50 3.32
C THR A 62 -9.39 -12.34 3.61
N SER A 63 -9.71 -11.50 4.60
CA SER A 63 -8.85 -10.39 5.03
C SER A 63 -7.47 -10.87 5.49
N GLU A 64 -7.40 -11.93 6.29
CA GLU A 64 -6.13 -12.54 6.73
C GLU A 64 -5.31 -13.08 5.55
N GLN A 65 -5.97 -13.71 4.57
CA GLN A 65 -5.31 -14.17 3.34
C GLN A 65 -4.74 -13.00 2.54
N ILE A 66 -5.50 -11.92 2.40
CA ILE A 66 -5.05 -10.69 1.71
C ILE A 66 -3.83 -10.10 2.41
N ASN A 67 -3.83 -10.00 3.75
CA ASN A 67 -2.68 -9.50 4.50
C ASN A 67 -1.41 -10.30 4.21
N ASN A 68 -1.51 -11.63 4.18
CA ASN A 68 -0.39 -12.51 3.87
C ASN A 68 0.10 -12.32 2.42
N ILE A 69 -0.82 -12.17 1.47
CA ILE A 69 -0.46 -11.91 0.07
C ILE A 69 0.24 -10.55 -0.07
N LEU A 70 -0.29 -9.50 0.58
CA LEU A 70 0.34 -8.17 0.56
C LEU A 70 1.75 -8.18 1.17
N ARG A 71 1.98 -9.00 2.22
CA ARG A 71 3.32 -9.18 2.79
C ARG A 71 4.27 -9.84 1.79
N LYS A 72 3.83 -10.87 1.09
CA LYS A 72 4.63 -11.56 0.07
C LYS A 72 5.08 -10.63 -1.06
N VAL A 73 4.27 -9.68 -1.48
CA VAL A 73 4.65 -8.65 -2.47
C VAL A 73 5.89 -7.87 -2.05
N VAL A 74 6.13 -7.73 -0.75
CA VAL A 74 7.28 -7.02 -0.18
C VAL A 74 8.46 -7.97 0.05
N THR A 75 8.22 -9.19 0.52
CA THR A 75 9.29 -10.11 0.98
C THR A 75 9.79 -11.11 -0.06
N GLU A 76 8.90 -11.60 -0.92
CA GLU A 76 9.27 -12.64 -1.89
C GLU A 76 10.21 -12.10 -2.97
N LYS A 77 11.05 -12.99 -3.54
CA LYS A 77 12.07 -12.64 -4.55
C LYS A 77 11.45 -11.96 -5.77
N GLU A 78 10.32 -12.45 -6.22
CA GLU A 78 9.54 -11.94 -7.35
C GLU A 78 8.62 -10.77 -6.96
N GLY A 79 8.59 -10.41 -5.67
CA GLY A 79 7.78 -9.31 -5.15
C GLY A 79 8.25 -7.95 -5.67
N THR A 80 7.29 -7.11 -6.02
CA THR A 80 7.55 -5.81 -6.65
C THR A 80 7.84 -4.67 -5.67
N ALA A 81 7.76 -4.92 -4.35
CA ALA A 81 7.80 -3.86 -3.33
C ALA A 81 8.90 -4.05 -2.27
N SER A 82 10.01 -4.71 -2.61
CA SER A 82 11.08 -5.01 -1.65
C SER A 82 11.77 -3.76 -1.07
N LEU A 83 11.76 -2.63 -1.77
CA LEU A 83 12.31 -1.35 -1.26
C LEU A 83 11.49 -0.74 -0.12
N ALA A 84 10.31 -1.29 0.19
CA ALA A 84 9.51 -0.93 1.37
C ALA A 84 9.61 -1.95 2.51
N ASP A 85 10.52 -2.93 2.43
CA ASP A 85 10.75 -3.87 3.53
C ASP A 85 11.56 -3.22 4.65
N ILE A 86 10.91 -2.39 5.43
CA ILE A 86 11.53 -1.66 6.53
C ILE A 86 11.52 -2.55 7.77
N HIS A 87 12.71 -2.82 8.30
CA HIS A 87 12.90 -3.66 9.48
C HIS A 87 12.04 -3.18 10.66
N GLY A 88 11.37 -4.12 11.32
CA GLY A 88 10.53 -3.86 12.49
C GLY A 88 9.10 -3.36 12.19
N TYR A 89 8.78 -2.97 10.94
CA TYR A 89 7.45 -2.44 10.61
C TYR A 89 6.54 -3.42 9.89
N TYR A 90 7.09 -4.55 9.42
CA TYR A 90 6.32 -5.64 8.80
C TYR A 90 5.38 -5.13 7.70
N VAL A 91 5.91 -4.34 6.80
CA VAL A 91 5.13 -3.71 5.72
C VAL A 91 4.61 -4.76 4.75
N GLY A 92 3.34 -4.66 4.40
CA GLY A 92 2.72 -5.32 3.26
C GLY A 92 2.19 -4.28 2.28
N GLY A 93 1.98 -4.63 1.02
CA GLY A 93 1.44 -3.65 0.07
C GLY A 93 1.26 -4.16 -1.35
N LYS A 94 0.76 -3.27 -2.22
CA LYS A 94 0.53 -3.53 -3.63
C LYS A 94 0.96 -2.35 -4.48
N THR A 95 1.74 -2.62 -5.50
CA THR A 95 2.14 -1.65 -6.52
C THR A 95 1.08 -1.50 -7.60
N GLY A 96 0.97 -0.32 -8.17
CA GLY A 96 0.21 -0.05 -9.37
C GLY A 96 1.04 0.84 -10.30
N THR A 97 1.20 0.45 -11.55
CA THR A 97 1.79 1.27 -12.60
C THR A 97 0.77 1.36 -13.72
N SER A 98 0.28 2.57 -13.97
CA SER A 98 -0.69 2.83 -15.02
C SER A 98 -0.09 3.80 -16.03
N GLN A 99 -0.36 3.55 -17.31
CA GLN A 99 0.04 4.42 -18.40
C GLN A 99 -1.18 5.12 -18.97
N ASN A 100 -1.09 6.44 -19.10
CA ASN A 100 -2.15 7.22 -19.73
C ASN A 100 -1.80 7.47 -21.20
N TYR A 101 -2.26 6.58 -22.08
CA TYR A 101 -2.01 6.68 -23.50
C TYR A 101 -2.67 7.90 -24.18
N LYS A 102 -3.63 8.55 -23.52
CA LYS A 102 -4.32 9.74 -24.07
C LYS A 102 -3.56 11.04 -23.81
N PHE A 103 -2.70 11.07 -22.81
CA PHE A 103 -1.93 12.25 -22.42
C PHE A 103 -0.44 11.90 -22.39
N ASN A 104 0.23 11.97 -23.54
CA ASN A 104 1.69 11.88 -23.73
C ASN A 104 2.39 10.71 -23.02
N ASN A 105 1.73 9.55 -22.84
CA ASN A 105 2.28 8.38 -22.12
C ASN A 105 2.71 8.69 -20.68
N GLU A 106 2.03 9.60 -20.01
CA GLU A 106 2.29 9.90 -18.61
C GLU A 106 2.03 8.67 -17.73
N ASN A 107 2.98 8.37 -16.88
CA ASN A 107 2.90 7.25 -15.95
C ASN A 107 2.34 7.72 -14.59
N LEU A 108 1.40 6.94 -14.05
CA LEU A 108 0.97 7.09 -12.68
C LEU A 108 1.41 5.87 -11.88
N ASN A 109 2.35 6.08 -10.97
CA ASN A 109 2.90 5.04 -10.12
C ASN A 109 2.34 5.16 -8.71
N THR A 110 1.77 4.07 -8.23
CA THR A 110 1.13 4.03 -6.92
C THR A 110 1.67 2.87 -6.09
N PHE A 111 1.71 3.07 -4.78
CA PHE A 111 1.92 2.01 -3.83
C PHE A 111 1.01 2.20 -2.62
N VAL A 112 0.16 1.24 -2.38
CA VAL A 112 -0.62 1.16 -1.14
C VAL A 112 0.10 0.22 -0.21
N SER A 113 0.49 0.70 0.96
CA SER A 113 1.11 -0.09 2.01
C SER A 113 0.26 -0.14 3.27
N ILE A 114 0.39 -1.24 3.99
CA ILE A 114 -0.20 -1.47 5.31
C ILE A 114 0.89 -1.87 6.28
N PHE A 115 0.79 -1.46 7.52
CA PHE A 115 1.73 -1.88 8.55
C PHE A 115 1.14 -1.79 9.96
N PRO A 116 1.51 -2.75 10.86
CA PRO A 116 2.13 -4.05 10.54
C PRO A 116 1.09 -4.99 9.86
N PHE A 117 1.54 -5.87 8.93
CA PHE A 117 0.60 -6.67 8.12
C PHE A 117 -0.22 -7.68 8.92
N GLN A 118 0.30 -8.17 10.05
CA GLN A 118 -0.40 -9.14 10.90
C GLN A 118 -1.65 -8.54 11.55
N LYS A 119 -1.57 -7.27 11.95
CA LYS A 119 -2.67 -6.51 12.53
C LYS A 119 -2.58 -5.06 12.06
N PRO A 120 -3.04 -4.77 10.84
CA PRO A 120 -2.87 -3.47 10.23
C PRO A 120 -3.49 -2.34 11.05
N ARG A 121 -2.71 -1.33 11.32
CA ARG A 121 -3.11 -0.11 12.03
C ARG A 121 -3.04 1.11 11.15
N TYR A 122 -2.17 1.07 10.18
CA TYR A 122 -1.91 2.18 9.25
C TYR A 122 -2.02 1.68 7.82
N ALA A 123 -2.61 2.50 6.97
CA ALA A 123 -2.57 2.37 5.54
C ALA A 123 -1.97 3.66 4.97
N LEU A 124 -0.97 3.53 4.10
CA LEU A 124 -0.30 4.63 3.44
C LEU A 124 -0.39 4.42 1.93
N LEU A 125 -0.94 5.40 1.22
CA LEU A 125 -0.89 5.46 -0.23
C LEU A 125 0.14 6.50 -0.65
N VAL A 126 1.09 6.11 -1.49
CA VAL A 126 1.99 7.01 -2.22
C VAL A 126 1.61 6.95 -3.70
N MET A 127 1.39 8.12 -4.28
CA MET A 127 1.06 8.29 -5.69
C MET A 127 2.04 9.30 -6.29
N LEU A 128 2.67 8.93 -7.38
CA LEU A 128 3.60 9.77 -8.13
C LEU A 128 3.12 9.86 -9.57
N GLU A 129 2.85 11.06 -10.00
CA GLU A 129 2.45 11.38 -11.36
C GLU A 129 3.68 11.73 -12.18
N ASN A 130 3.83 11.09 -13.34
CA ASN A 130 4.93 11.27 -14.27
C ASN A 130 6.33 11.28 -13.62
N PRO A 131 6.65 10.30 -12.72
CA PRO A 131 7.95 10.29 -12.06
C PRO A 131 9.07 10.07 -13.07
N GLN A 132 10.22 10.66 -12.79
CA GLN A 132 11.41 10.49 -13.59
C GLN A 132 12.35 9.43 -13.00
N ILE A 133 13.21 8.84 -13.82
CA ILE A 133 14.23 7.91 -13.35
C ILE A 133 15.22 8.66 -12.46
N ALA A 134 15.37 8.21 -11.23
CA ALA A 134 16.34 8.78 -10.27
C ALA A 134 17.74 8.21 -10.51
N LYS A 135 18.42 8.67 -11.58
CA LYS A 135 19.73 8.15 -12.03
C LYS A 135 20.85 8.29 -11.00
N ASP A 136 20.74 9.29 -10.11
CA ASP A 136 21.75 9.57 -9.09
C ASP A 136 21.47 8.85 -7.76
N LEU A 137 20.30 8.21 -7.64
CA LEU A 137 19.91 7.49 -6.43
C LEU A 137 20.46 6.06 -6.47
N ILE A 138 21.09 5.66 -5.36
CA ILE A 138 21.55 4.30 -5.15
C ILE A 138 20.57 3.63 -4.19
N TYR A 139 19.90 2.61 -4.68
CA TYR A 139 18.98 1.79 -3.90
C TYR A 139 19.74 0.65 -3.23
N ASP A 140 19.36 0.31 -2.00
CA ASP A 140 19.70 -0.97 -1.41
C ASP A 140 18.60 -1.97 -1.77
N TYR A 141 18.83 -2.73 -2.81
CA TYR A 141 17.88 -3.73 -3.26
C TYR A 141 18.35 -5.11 -2.80
N ARG A 142 17.76 -5.60 -1.70
CA ARG A 142 18.08 -6.92 -1.13
C ARG A 142 19.58 -7.10 -0.83
N GLY A 143 20.21 -6.07 -0.26
CA GLY A 143 21.66 -6.07 0.03
C GLY A 143 22.56 -5.77 -1.15
N VAL A 144 22.00 -5.52 -2.35
CA VAL A 144 22.78 -5.14 -3.53
C VAL A 144 22.55 -3.66 -3.82
N LYS A 145 23.64 -2.90 -3.98
CA LYS A 145 23.59 -1.49 -4.35
C LYS A 145 23.33 -1.35 -5.84
N ILE A 146 22.18 -0.81 -6.21
CA ILE A 146 21.75 -0.64 -7.59
C ILE A 146 21.44 0.83 -7.87
N ARG A 147 22.04 1.38 -8.92
CA ARG A 147 21.70 2.73 -9.40
C ARG A 147 20.31 2.75 -10.05
N GLY A 148 19.56 3.82 -9.89
CA GLY A 148 18.23 3.95 -10.48
C GLY A 148 18.26 3.86 -12.02
N PHE A 149 17.46 2.97 -12.59
CA PHE A 149 17.39 2.71 -14.02
C PHE A 149 15.97 2.43 -14.52
N ARG A 150 15.00 2.34 -13.63
CA ARG A 150 13.61 2.01 -13.92
C ARG A 150 12.66 3.08 -13.39
N ASN A 151 11.49 3.17 -14.00
CA ASN A 151 10.46 4.13 -13.63
C ASN A 151 9.11 3.46 -13.27
N GLU A 152 9.12 2.20 -12.86
CA GLU A 152 7.93 1.54 -12.33
C GLU A 152 7.74 1.83 -10.83
N ALA A 153 6.52 1.61 -10.34
CA ALA A 153 6.14 1.86 -8.96
C ALA A 153 7.08 1.20 -7.92
N GLY A 154 7.63 0.03 -8.24
CA GLY A 154 8.58 -0.69 -7.38
C GLY A 154 9.88 0.09 -7.10
N TRP A 155 10.27 1.02 -7.96
CA TRP A 155 11.52 1.79 -7.88
C TRP A 155 11.33 3.23 -7.43
N ASN A 156 10.11 3.72 -7.38
CA ASN A 156 9.81 5.10 -6.98
C ASN A 156 8.77 5.18 -5.85
N SER A 157 7.48 4.95 -6.08
CA SER A 157 6.46 5.08 -5.04
C SER A 157 6.67 4.11 -3.86
N VAL A 158 7.19 2.90 -4.12
CA VAL A 158 7.58 1.94 -3.07
C VAL A 158 8.73 2.48 -2.23
N TYR A 159 9.79 2.98 -2.88
CA TYR A 159 10.94 3.56 -2.18
C TYR A 159 10.53 4.76 -1.32
N VAL A 160 9.73 5.67 -1.87
CA VAL A 160 9.22 6.84 -1.13
C VAL A 160 8.38 6.40 0.08
N ALA A 161 7.49 5.42 -0.10
CA ALA A 161 6.71 4.87 1.01
C ALA A 161 7.59 4.26 2.10
N GLY A 162 8.61 3.48 1.70
CA GLY A 162 9.61 2.94 2.64
C GLY A 162 10.29 4.04 3.44
N LYS A 163 10.74 5.12 2.79
CA LYS A 163 11.38 6.26 3.45
C LYS A 163 10.41 7.03 4.37
N ILE A 164 9.16 7.14 4.00
CA ILE A 164 8.13 7.73 4.88
C ILE A 164 7.96 6.86 6.13
N ILE A 165 7.75 5.54 5.95
CA ILE A 165 7.55 4.61 7.08
C ILE A 165 8.76 4.61 8.01
N GLU A 166 9.98 4.59 7.48
CA GLU A 166 11.21 4.67 8.25
C GLU A 166 11.26 5.91 9.15
N LYS A 167 10.80 7.06 8.63
CA LYS A 167 10.79 8.34 9.38
C LYS A 167 9.64 8.46 10.38
N ILE A 168 8.42 8.09 9.97
CA ILE A 168 7.24 8.26 10.82
C ILE A 168 7.02 7.10 11.80
N GLY A 169 7.56 5.94 11.49
CA GLY A 169 7.37 4.71 12.28
C GLY A 169 7.71 4.90 13.76
N PRO A 170 8.88 5.46 14.13
CA PRO A 170 9.20 5.72 15.54
C PRO A 170 8.20 6.65 16.23
N ILE A 171 7.69 7.66 15.52
CA ILE A 171 6.68 8.60 16.06
C ILE A 171 5.36 7.88 16.32
N LEU A 172 4.93 7.03 15.37
CA LEU A 172 3.72 6.24 15.51
C LEU A 172 3.85 5.18 16.62
N ALA A 173 5.01 4.56 16.77
CA ALA A 173 5.30 3.61 17.84
C ALA A 173 5.30 4.25 19.22
N ILE A 174 5.82 5.45 19.37
CA ILE A 174 5.78 6.20 20.64
C ILE A 174 4.34 6.47 21.07
N LYS A 175 3.48 6.89 20.14
CA LYS A 175 2.05 7.11 20.41
C LYS A 175 1.28 5.81 20.67
N SER A 176 1.81 4.67 20.27
CA SER A 176 1.18 3.35 20.47
C SER A 176 1.65 2.60 21.71
N ARG A 177 2.46 3.23 22.58
CA ARG A 177 2.94 2.62 23.85
C ARG A 177 1.82 2.20 24.81
N ASP A 178 0.59 2.68 24.61
CA ASP A 178 -0.60 2.16 25.29
C ASP A 178 -1.07 0.78 24.76
N PHE A 179 -0.35 0.20 23.80
CA PHE A 179 -0.67 -1.09 23.18
C PHE A 179 0.40 -2.14 23.47
N ASN A 180 0.10 -2.97 24.47
CA ASN A 180 0.73 -4.27 24.77
C ASN A 180 2.21 -4.41 24.39
N ASN A 181 3.08 -4.26 25.38
CA ASN A 181 4.51 -4.55 25.44
C ASN A 181 4.98 -5.90 24.86
N LYS A 182 4.10 -6.72 24.28
CA LYS A 182 4.39 -8.07 23.86
C LYS A 182 5.07 -8.18 22.49
N TYR A 183 5.00 -7.16 21.65
CA TYR A 183 5.56 -7.20 20.29
C TYR A 183 6.82 -6.36 20.09
N VAL A 184 7.12 -5.45 21.02
CA VAL A 184 8.36 -4.64 20.95
C VAL A 184 9.52 -5.38 21.60
N ALA A 185 9.25 -6.31 22.53
CA ALA A 185 10.29 -7.07 23.23
C ALA A 185 10.92 -8.19 22.38
N GLU A 186 10.26 -8.68 21.33
CA GLU A 186 10.80 -9.72 20.45
C GLU A 186 11.69 -9.19 19.31
N THR A 187 11.81 -7.86 19.17
CA THR A 187 12.57 -7.25 18.08
C THR A 187 13.91 -6.66 18.53
N ILE A 188 14.28 -6.78 19.80
CA ILE A 188 15.51 -6.23 20.38
C ILE A 188 16.47 -7.32 20.88
N ASN A 189 16.16 -8.60 20.66
CA ASN A 189 17.09 -9.70 20.94
C ASN A 189 17.57 -10.37 19.66
#